data_00911c7ccfa26ffb3af4d6c9b510a286
#
_entry.id   00911c7ccfa26ffb3af4d6c9b510a286
#
_cell.length_a   1.000
_cell.length_b   1.000
_cell.length_c   1.000
_cell.angle_alpha   90.00
_cell.angle_beta   90.00
_cell.angle_gamma   90.00
#
_symmetry.space_group_name_H-M   'P 1'
#
loop_
_entity.id
_entity.type
_entity.pdbx_description
1 polymer ?
#
loop_
_entity_poly.entity_id
_entity_poly.type
_entity_poly.pdbx_seq_one_letter_code
_entity_poly.pdbx_strand_id
1 'polypeptide(L)'
;MKTKKLFSLFLFFTAFLNAQEKLIIGTWNTVTVSNEMFQMNENKEFELTKKGKIIHNSKDAILNLKLGYSENQFVFDENNNFFVKLSENSKFFVFKGKYEVDKQNKTINLTLTNSAGSELKKYFKYSFNPEDQNYMKLDVYFGGEPTKYLLKRN
;
A
#
# COMPACT_ATOMS: atom_id res chain seq x y z
N MET A 1 -39.00 23.17 13.35
CA MET A 1 -38.43 21.85 13.74
C MET A 1 -37.68 21.07 12.63
N LYS A 2 -37.77 21.46 11.35
CA LYS A 2 -37.11 20.74 10.22
C LYS A 2 -35.60 21.05 10.07
N THR A 3 -35.14 22.23 10.45
CA THR A 3 -33.74 22.68 10.32
C THR A 3 -32.76 21.97 11.26
N LYS A 4 -33.17 21.59 12.47
CA LYS A 4 -32.29 20.89 13.44
C LYS A 4 -31.92 19.47 13.01
N LYS A 5 -32.82 18.77 12.30
CA LYS A 5 -32.56 17.41 11.79
C LYS A 5 -31.56 17.41 10.60
N LEU A 6 -31.60 18.46 9.77
CA LEU A 6 -30.67 18.59 8.64
C LEU A 6 -29.24 18.85 9.11
N PHE A 7 -29.08 19.66 10.18
CA PHE A 7 -27.76 19.99 10.74
C PHE A 7 -27.12 18.79 11.44
N SER A 8 -27.92 17.96 12.12
CA SER A 8 -27.46 16.72 12.74
C SER A 8 -26.98 15.70 11.70
N LEU A 9 -27.70 15.59 10.57
CA LEU A 9 -27.32 14.68 9.47
C LEU A 9 -26.02 15.11 8.83
N PHE A 10 -25.77 16.41 8.66
CA PHE A 10 -24.53 16.94 8.10
C PHE A 10 -23.33 16.73 9.01
N LEU A 11 -23.48 16.85 10.31
CA LEU A 11 -22.44 16.56 11.31
C LEU A 11 -22.06 15.08 11.35
N PHE A 12 -23.04 14.17 11.19
CA PHE A 12 -22.75 12.73 11.09
C PHE A 12 -21.96 12.40 9.81
N PHE A 13 -22.29 13.03 8.68
CA PHE A 13 -21.58 12.79 7.41
C PHE A 13 -20.12 13.25 7.45
N THR A 14 -19.84 14.41 8.08
CA THR A 14 -18.47 14.92 8.24
C THR A 14 -17.63 14.07 9.19
N ALA A 15 -18.21 13.51 10.24
CA ALA A 15 -17.53 12.62 11.17
C ALA A 15 -17.11 11.29 10.49
N PHE A 16 -17.97 10.70 9.67
CA PHE A 16 -17.65 9.50 8.89
C PHE A 16 -16.56 9.74 7.83
N LEU A 17 -16.53 10.91 7.23
CA LEU A 17 -15.52 11.25 6.23
C LEU A 17 -14.12 11.35 6.85
N ASN A 18 -13.99 11.89 8.05
CA ASN A 18 -12.70 11.99 8.75
C ASN A 18 -12.21 10.65 9.32
N ALA A 19 -13.10 9.72 9.62
CA ALA A 19 -12.74 8.43 10.20
C ALA A 19 -11.91 7.57 9.24
N GLN A 20 -12.19 7.60 7.95
CA GLN A 20 -11.48 6.75 6.97
C GLN A 20 -10.03 7.20 6.69
N GLU A 21 -9.70 8.48 6.80
CA GLU A 21 -8.30 8.94 6.69
C GLU A 21 -7.47 8.42 7.83
N LYS A 22 -8.01 8.47 9.05
CA LYS A 22 -7.35 7.93 10.24
C LYS A 22 -7.10 6.43 10.15
N LEU A 23 -7.89 5.69 9.36
CA LEU A 23 -7.69 4.25 9.15
C LEU A 23 -6.45 3.93 8.31
N ILE A 24 -5.98 4.83 7.46
CA ILE A 24 -4.77 4.62 6.66
C ILE A 24 -3.51 4.88 7.48
N ILE A 25 -3.57 5.82 8.43
CA ILE A 25 -2.44 6.20 9.27
C ILE A 25 -1.94 5.00 10.06
N GLY A 26 -0.64 4.76 10.00
CA GLY A 26 0.02 3.68 10.73
C GLY A 26 1.14 3.03 9.93
N THR A 27 1.71 2.00 10.54
CA THR A 27 2.72 1.14 9.94
C THR A 27 2.07 -0.16 9.51
N TRP A 28 2.24 -0.51 8.24
CA TRP A 28 1.63 -1.65 7.59
C TRP A 28 2.70 -2.61 7.08
N ASN A 29 2.66 -3.85 7.56
CA ASN A 29 3.59 -4.90 7.16
C ASN A 29 2.96 -5.82 6.13
N THR A 30 3.76 -6.32 5.20
CA THR A 30 3.31 -7.25 4.17
C THR A 30 2.97 -8.62 4.78
N VAL A 31 1.73 -9.06 4.55
CA VAL A 31 1.25 -10.42 4.87
C VAL A 31 1.35 -11.29 3.63
N THR A 32 0.70 -10.89 2.54
CA THR A 32 0.82 -11.54 1.24
C THR A 32 1.18 -10.53 0.17
N VAL A 33 1.81 -10.99 -0.91
CA VAL A 33 2.06 -10.18 -2.09
C VAL A 33 1.96 -11.03 -3.34
N SER A 34 1.40 -10.47 -4.42
CA SER A 34 1.33 -11.14 -5.70
C SER A 34 1.35 -10.16 -6.88
N ASN A 35 1.90 -10.61 -7.99
CA ASN A 35 1.82 -9.93 -9.29
C ASN A 35 1.85 -10.98 -10.41
N GLU A 36 2.03 -10.56 -11.66
CA GLU A 36 2.11 -11.47 -12.80
C GLU A 36 3.30 -12.44 -12.78
N MET A 37 4.34 -12.16 -11.98
CA MET A 37 5.57 -12.96 -11.94
C MET A 37 5.64 -13.93 -10.77
N PHE A 38 5.04 -13.58 -9.63
CA PHE A 38 5.14 -14.38 -8.40
C PHE A 38 3.95 -14.17 -7.47
N GLN A 39 3.85 -15.06 -6.49
CA GLN A 39 2.97 -14.92 -5.33
C GLN A 39 3.71 -15.34 -4.06
N MET A 40 3.38 -14.70 -2.95
CA MET A 40 3.83 -15.06 -1.60
C MET A 40 2.60 -15.12 -0.68
N ASN A 41 2.42 -16.25 -0.01
CA ASN A 41 1.32 -16.47 0.92
C ASN A 41 1.65 -15.97 2.35
N GLU A 42 0.71 -16.13 3.28
CA GLU A 42 0.84 -15.72 4.68
C GLU A 42 1.96 -16.43 5.42
N ASN A 43 2.30 -17.64 5.03
CA ASN A 43 3.42 -18.43 5.58
C ASN A 43 4.78 -18.01 5.01
N LYS A 44 4.82 -16.95 4.19
CA LYS A 44 6.02 -16.49 3.47
C LYS A 44 6.57 -17.53 2.47
N GLU A 45 5.72 -18.46 2.03
CA GLU A 45 6.04 -19.35 0.92
C GLU A 45 5.94 -18.58 -0.38
N PHE A 46 7.00 -18.62 -1.17
CA PHE A 46 7.16 -17.83 -2.38
C PHE A 46 7.18 -18.74 -3.61
N GLU A 47 6.30 -18.47 -4.56
CA GLU A 47 6.17 -19.22 -5.81
C GLU A 47 6.25 -18.30 -7.02
N LEU A 48 7.00 -18.72 -8.03
CA LEU A 48 7.00 -18.08 -9.33
C LEU A 48 5.84 -18.59 -10.20
N THR A 49 5.16 -17.67 -10.87
CA THR A 49 4.22 -18.00 -11.97
C THR A 49 4.97 -18.58 -13.17
N LYS A 50 4.24 -19.03 -14.19
CA LYS A 50 4.84 -19.45 -15.45
C LYS A 50 5.71 -18.34 -16.06
N LYS A 51 5.24 -17.08 -16.05
CA LYS A 51 5.97 -15.92 -16.54
C LYS A 51 7.20 -15.63 -15.71
N GLY A 52 7.08 -15.69 -14.39
CA GLY A 52 8.19 -15.49 -13.47
C GLY A 52 9.32 -16.49 -13.65
N LYS A 53 9.00 -17.77 -13.89
CA LYS A 53 10.00 -18.83 -14.15
C LYS A 53 10.81 -18.62 -15.44
N ILE A 54 10.23 -17.95 -16.43
CA ILE A 54 10.96 -17.61 -17.67
C ILE A 54 11.98 -16.50 -17.42
N ILE A 55 11.63 -15.52 -16.58
CA ILE A 55 12.47 -14.32 -16.35
C ILE A 55 13.49 -14.58 -15.23
N HIS A 56 13.09 -15.30 -14.18
CA HIS A 56 13.89 -15.55 -12.97
C HIS A 56 14.17 -17.04 -12.83
N ASN A 57 15.28 -17.49 -13.42
CA ASN A 57 15.65 -18.90 -13.47
C ASN A 57 16.77 -19.30 -12.48
N SER A 58 17.39 -18.36 -11.78
CA SER A 58 18.42 -18.64 -10.78
C SER A 58 17.85 -18.62 -9.37
N LYS A 59 18.42 -19.45 -8.48
CA LYS A 59 18.05 -19.47 -7.04
C LYS A 59 18.26 -18.12 -6.37
N ASP A 60 19.33 -17.41 -6.72
CA ASP A 60 19.67 -16.11 -6.15
C ASP A 60 18.66 -15.05 -6.58
N ALA A 61 18.21 -15.05 -7.82
CA ALA A 61 17.17 -14.13 -8.32
C ALA A 61 15.84 -14.36 -7.57
N ILE A 62 15.47 -15.63 -7.33
CA ILE A 62 14.25 -15.98 -6.58
C ILE A 62 14.38 -15.54 -5.11
N LEU A 63 15.52 -15.79 -4.48
CA LEU A 63 15.77 -15.37 -3.11
C LEU A 63 15.71 -13.85 -2.95
N ASN A 64 16.32 -13.12 -3.87
CA ASN A 64 16.29 -11.66 -3.87
C ASN A 64 14.87 -11.10 -4.04
N LEU A 65 14.06 -11.67 -4.93
CA LEU A 65 12.65 -11.32 -5.05
C LEU A 65 11.89 -11.58 -3.74
N LYS A 66 12.06 -12.77 -3.16
CA LYS A 66 11.42 -13.11 -1.90
C LYS A 66 11.78 -12.11 -0.79
N LEU A 67 13.05 -11.83 -0.58
CA LEU A 67 13.51 -10.85 0.42
C LEU A 67 13.00 -9.44 0.11
N GLY A 68 13.05 -9.03 -1.17
CA GLY A 68 12.62 -7.71 -1.61
C GLY A 68 11.15 -7.43 -1.33
N TYR A 69 10.29 -8.43 -1.31
CA TYR A 69 8.85 -8.25 -1.13
C TYR A 69 8.30 -8.67 0.23
N SER A 70 8.95 -9.65 0.91
CA SER A 70 8.46 -10.18 2.19
C SER A 70 8.60 -9.20 3.36
N GLU A 71 9.54 -8.27 3.28
CA GLU A 71 9.88 -7.31 4.34
C GLU A 71 9.41 -5.88 4.01
N ASN A 72 8.62 -5.72 2.95
CA ASN A 72 8.09 -4.41 2.59
C ASN A 72 7.19 -3.87 3.69
N GLN A 73 7.44 -2.63 4.06
CA GLN A 73 6.69 -1.91 5.06
C GLN A 73 6.21 -0.59 4.48
N PHE A 74 4.94 -0.29 4.68
CA PHE A 74 4.30 0.96 4.26
C PHE A 74 3.95 1.76 5.51
N VAL A 75 4.36 3.02 5.55
CA VAL A 75 4.06 3.92 6.66
C VAL A 75 3.35 5.15 6.14
N PHE A 76 2.23 5.48 6.75
CA PHE A 76 1.48 6.71 6.50
C PHE A 76 1.34 7.45 7.83
N ASP A 77 1.87 8.67 7.92
CA ASP A 77 1.83 9.44 9.16
C ASP A 77 0.73 10.51 9.18
N GLU A 78 0.49 11.10 10.33
CA GLU A 78 -0.54 12.13 10.55
C GLU A 78 -0.25 13.44 9.82
N ASN A 79 0.98 13.67 9.36
CA ASN A 79 1.41 14.85 8.61
C ASN A 79 1.36 14.62 7.09
N ASN A 80 0.61 13.59 6.66
CA ASN A 80 0.49 13.17 5.27
C ASN A 80 1.85 12.80 4.62
N ASN A 81 2.82 12.35 5.40
CA ASN A 81 4.03 11.77 4.85
C ASN A 81 3.84 10.28 4.64
N PHE A 82 4.45 9.82 3.58
CA PHE A 82 4.47 8.43 3.17
C PHE A 82 5.91 7.93 3.14
N PHE A 83 6.12 6.71 3.65
CA PHE A 83 7.37 5.99 3.57
C PHE A 83 7.09 4.56 3.15
N VAL A 84 7.87 4.05 2.19
CA VAL A 84 7.90 2.62 1.92
C VAL A 84 9.34 2.13 2.09
N LYS A 85 9.52 1.09 2.87
CA LYS A 85 10.78 0.38 3.04
C LYS A 85 10.73 -0.87 2.20
N LEU A 86 11.57 -0.94 1.18
CA LEU A 86 11.76 -2.10 0.33
C LEU A 86 13.11 -2.73 0.66
N SER A 87 13.16 -4.06 0.69
CA SER A 87 14.40 -4.81 0.80
C SER A 87 14.76 -5.38 -0.57
N GLU A 88 15.96 -5.09 -1.07
CA GLU A 88 16.50 -5.66 -2.29
C GLU A 88 17.98 -5.95 -2.12
N ASN A 89 18.42 -7.19 -2.40
CA ASN A 89 19.81 -7.65 -2.23
C ASN A 89 20.41 -7.32 -0.86
N SER A 90 19.64 -7.55 0.21
CA SER A 90 20.00 -7.25 1.61
C SER A 90 20.24 -5.74 1.87
N LYS A 91 19.86 -4.88 0.96
CA LYS A 91 19.83 -3.42 1.14
C LYS A 91 18.40 -2.94 1.29
N PHE A 92 18.23 -1.93 2.13
CA PHE A 92 16.94 -1.27 2.30
C PHE A 92 16.92 0.02 1.49
N PHE A 93 15.87 0.17 0.69
CA PHE A 93 15.55 1.41 -0.01
C PHE A 93 14.34 2.04 0.66
N VAL A 94 14.42 3.33 0.90
CA VAL A 94 13.30 4.09 1.46
C VAL A 94 12.81 5.07 0.41
N PHE A 95 11.59 4.88 -0.04
CA PHE A 95 10.86 5.87 -0.83
C PHE A 95 10.03 6.71 0.13
N LYS A 96 10.10 8.01 0.00
CA LYS A 96 9.36 8.96 0.84
C LYS A 96 8.72 10.05 0.00
N GLY A 97 7.65 10.60 0.53
CA GLY A 97 6.92 11.68 -0.12
C GLY A 97 5.71 12.10 0.68
N LYS A 98 4.79 12.78 0.00
CA LYS A 98 3.48 13.16 0.54
C LYS A 98 2.41 12.26 -0.03
N TYR A 99 1.31 12.08 0.74
CA TYR A 99 0.15 11.38 0.25
C TYR A 99 -1.14 12.17 0.50
N GLU A 100 -2.13 11.90 -0.33
CA GLU A 100 -3.50 12.35 -0.17
C GLU A 100 -4.46 11.19 -0.41
N VAL A 101 -5.52 11.12 0.38
CA VAL A 101 -6.52 10.04 0.27
C VAL A 101 -7.72 10.54 -0.52
N ASP A 102 -7.96 9.92 -1.66
CA ASP A 102 -9.20 10.08 -2.42
C ASP A 102 -10.19 8.98 -2.01
N LYS A 103 -11.14 9.32 -1.16
CA LYS A 103 -12.13 8.38 -0.61
C LYS A 103 -13.15 7.95 -1.65
N GLN A 104 -13.48 8.82 -2.60
CA GLN A 104 -14.44 8.53 -3.64
C GLN A 104 -13.93 7.45 -4.59
N ASN A 105 -12.68 7.57 -5.01
CA ASN A 105 -12.04 6.62 -5.92
C ASN A 105 -11.29 5.48 -5.19
N LYS A 106 -11.25 5.52 -3.85
CA LYS A 106 -10.48 4.59 -2.99
C LYS A 106 -9.02 4.50 -3.43
N THR A 107 -8.42 5.67 -3.63
CA THR A 107 -7.00 5.79 -4.00
C THR A 107 -6.22 6.58 -2.96
N ILE A 108 -4.95 6.23 -2.80
CA ILE A 108 -3.94 7.01 -2.09
C ILE A 108 -3.05 7.61 -3.17
N ASN A 109 -3.14 8.92 -3.37
CA ASN A 109 -2.33 9.65 -4.34
C ASN A 109 -1.00 10.02 -3.68
N LEU A 110 0.11 9.72 -4.35
CA LEU A 110 1.46 9.92 -3.86
C LEU A 110 2.18 10.98 -4.67
N THR A 111 2.87 11.87 -3.99
CA THR A 111 3.84 12.78 -4.58
C THR A 111 5.22 12.42 -4.04
N LEU A 112 6.03 11.74 -4.85
CA LEU A 112 7.39 11.34 -4.54
C LEU A 112 8.35 12.41 -5.06
N THR A 113 9.30 12.84 -4.26
CA THR A 113 10.33 13.79 -4.66
C THR A 113 11.66 13.07 -4.75
N ASN A 114 12.32 13.13 -5.91
CA ASN A 114 13.65 12.57 -6.07
C ASN A 114 14.73 13.53 -5.52
N SER A 115 15.99 13.10 -5.50
CA SER A 115 17.12 13.90 -5.02
C SER A 115 17.39 15.18 -5.83
N ALA A 116 16.89 15.23 -7.08
CA ALA A 116 16.99 16.41 -7.94
C ALA A 116 15.81 17.39 -7.78
N GLY A 117 14.87 17.10 -6.85
CA GLY A 117 13.69 17.94 -6.63
C GLY A 117 12.55 17.72 -7.61
N SER A 118 12.68 16.76 -8.55
CA SER A 118 11.59 16.45 -9.48
C SER A 118 10.52 15.63 -8.79
N GLU A 119 9.25 15.96 -9.05
CA GLU A 119 8.11 15.26 -8.51
C GLU A 119 7.64 14.14 -9.44
N LEU A 120 7.35 12.98 -8.86
CA LEU A 120 6.73 11.85 -9.51
C LEU A 120 5.40 11.55 -8.83
N LYS A 121 4.31 11.67 -9.57
CA LYS A 121 2.96 11.33 -9.08
C LYS A 121 2.66 9.87 -9.36
N LYS A 122 2.21 9.15 -8.35
CA LYS A 122 1.75 7.77 -8.39
C LYS A 122 0.46 7.64 -7.59
N TYR A 123 -0.22 6.52 -7.74
CA TYR A 123 -1.38 6.21 -6.91
C TYR A 123 -1.41 4.74 -6.54
N PHE A 124 -2.01 4.44 -5.40
CA PHE A 124 -2.34 3.09 -4.96
C PHE A 124 -3.86 2.99 -4.84
N LYS A 125 -4.43 1.86 -5.22
CA LYS A 125 -5.81 1.54 -4.86
C LYS A 125 -5.81 0.81 -3.53
N TYR A 126 -6.74 1.14 -2.65
CA TYR A 126 -6.84 0.50 -1.34
C TYR A 126 -8.25 0.05 -1.01
N SER A 127 -8.35 -0.97 -0.16
CA SER A 127 -9.58 -1.34 0.52
C SER A 127 -9.26 -1.98 1.86
N PHE A 128 -10.09 -1.69 2.86
CA PHE A 128 -10.01 -2.37 4.15
C PHE A 128 -10.82 -3.66 4.15
N ASN A 129 -10.40 -4.63 4.97
CA ASN A 129 -11.26 -5.76 5.28
C ASN A 129 -12.44 -5.25 6.13
N PRO A 130 -13.71 -5.49 5.72
CA PRO A 130 -14.87 -5.04 6.48
C PRO A 130 -14.96 -5.64 7.89
N GLU A 131 -14.44 -6.86 8.09
CA GLU A 131 -14.49 -7.59 9.36
C GLU A 131 -13.32 -7.24 10.27
N ASP A 132 -12.17 -6.86 9.71
CA ASP A 132 -10.98 -6.48 10.47
C ASP A 132 -10.20 -5.35 9.79
N GLN A 133 -10.38 -4.13 10.27
CA GLN A 133 -9.72 -2.93 9.75
C GLN A 133 -8.21 -2.87 10.01
N ASN A 134 -7.65 -3.86 10.71
CA ASN A 134 -6.20 -4.04 10.80
C ASN A 134 -5.60 -4.65 9.53
N TYR A 135 -6.45 -5.06 8.58
CA TYR A 135 -6.00 -5.54 7.27
C TYR A 135 -6.42 -4.58 6.15
N MET A 136 -5.45 -4.25 5.29
CA MET A 136 -5.64 -3.42 4.12
C MET A 136 -5.12 -4.14 2.87
N LYS A 137 -5.95 -4.20 1.82
CA LYS A 137 -5.50 -4.56 0.47
C LYS A 137 -4.97 -3.30 -0.20
N LEU A 138 -3.81 -3.40 -0.82
CA LEU A 138 -3.16 -2.30 -1.52
C LEU A 138 -2.67 -2.77 -2.89
N ASP A 139 -3.19 -2.16 -3.95
CA ASP A 139 -2.72 -2.39 -5.33
C ASP A 139 -1.77 -1.25 -5.71
N VAL A 140 -0.51 -1.61 -5.94
CA VAL A 140 0.60 -0.68 -6.20
C VAL A 140 0.93 -0.68 -7.68
N TYR A 141 0.82 0.49 -8.32
CA TYR A 141 1.04 0.67 -9.76
C TYR A 141 2.36 1.43 -10.02
N PHE A 142 3.41 0.71 -10.41
CA PHE A 142 4.68 1.31 -10.85
C PHE A 142 4.90 1.24 -12.37
N GLY A 143 3.94 0.72 -13.10
CA GLY A 143 3.94 0.47 -14.55
C GLY A 143 3.48 -0.96 -14.82
N GLY A 144 2.64 -1.16 -15.83
CA GLY A 144 2.05 -2.46 -16.14
C GLY A 144 1.01 -2.94 -15.12
N GLU A 145 0.97 -4.25 -14.90
CA GLU A 145 0.07 -4.87 -13.95
C GLU A 145 0.42 -4.53 -12.50
N PRO A 146 -0.57 -4.36 -11.63
CA PRO A 146 -0.32 -3.98 -10.24
C PRO A 146 0.34 -5.10 -9.44
N THR A 147 1.20 -4.72 -8.50
CA THR A 147 1.58 -5.59 -7.40
C THR A 147 0.55 -5.45 -6.30
N LYS A 148 -0.09 -6.56 -5.93
CA LYS A 148 -1.17 -6.63 -4.95
C LYS A 148 -0.63 -7.08 -3.60
N TYR A 149 -0.88 -6.29 -2.58
CA TYR A 149 -0.49 -6.58 -1.20
C TYR A 149 -1.72 -6.82 -0.34
N LEU A 150 -1.63 -7.78 0.58
CA LEU A 150 -2.40 -7.78 1.81
C LEU A 150 -1.45 -7.31 2.91
N LEU A 151 -1.82 -6.24 3.57
CA LEU A 151 -1.05 -5.60 4.62
C LEU A 151 -1.76 -5.77 5.96
N LYS A 152 -1.00 -5.90 7.04
CA LYS A 152 -1.49 -5.89 8.41
C LYS A 152 -0.88 -4.73 9.16
N ARG A 153 -1.69 -4.03 9.93
CA ARG A 153 -1.25 -2.93 10.80
C ARG A 153 -0.44 -3.50 11.97
N ASN A 154 0.64 -2.81 12.30
CA ASN A 154 1.40 -3.06 13.54
C ASN A 154 0.61 -2.61 14.76
#